data_0990d36a20c9c1ea6e57faf0197df8d0
#
_entry.id   0990d36a20c9c1ea6e57faf0197df8d0
#
_cell.length_a   1.000
_cell.length_b   1.000
_cell.length_c   1.000
_cell.angle_alpha   90.00
_cell.angle_beta   90.00
_cell.angle_gamma   90.00
#
_symmetry.space_group_name_H-M   'P 1'
#
loop_
_entity.id
_entity.type
_entity.pdbx_description
1 polymer ?
#
loop_
_entity_poly.entity_id
_entity_poly.type
_entity_poly.pdbx_seq_one_letter_code
_entity_poly.pdbx_strand_id
1 'polypeptide(L)'
;MYIPIRHLTGWNWHGAEHLLAFDPNPRGKALVQTEMQNWEISMLGAQLADSQGEKHTSLSVSDFLAHPQTALEFASLQKFAKITPQYPGVRAALPRSVCDAWLETLYPCLDAAFTAPPKGWRIEAWFSIVTTPAEQLIPMQRFPHVDGTDPDQVAMMLYLHGTGHGGTGFFRHRSTGFEELTEANFPAYRAALEKDVREEGLPPAAYTTDGAPYFERVYASEGRFNEAIFYRGNRLHSGIIVGDEALSPDPLKGRLTINAFFRPIR
;
A
#
# COMPACT_ATOMS: atom_id res chain seq x y z
N MET A 1 -35.38 1.42 3.15
CA MET A 1 -34.61 2.28 4.10
C MET A 1 -33.49 2.93 3.31
N TYR A 2 -33.63 4.22 3.00
CA TYR A 2 -32.73 4.95 2.11
C TYR A 2 -31.44 5.24 2.88
N ILE A 3 -30.33 4.55 2.58
CA ILE A 3 -29.01 4.91 3.10
C ILE A 3 -28.47 6.01 2.18
N PRO A 4 -28.27 7.24 2.64
CA PRO A 4 -27.77 8.31 1.79
C PRO A 4 -26.32 8.02 1.41
N ILE A 5 -26.05 7.93 0.11
CA ILE A 5 -24.74 7.70 -0.54
C ILE A 5 -23.73 8.85 -0.27
N ARG A 6 -24.05 9.75 0.65
CA ARG A 6 -23.16 10.87 1.05
C ARG A 6 -21.80 10.43 1.62
N HIS A 7 -21.64 9.16 2.01
CA HIS A 7 -20.39 8.65 2.56
C HIS A 7 -19.37 8.18 1.51
N LEU A 8 -19.74 8.15 0.21
CA LEU A 8 -18.76 7.95 -0.87
C LEU A 8 -18.13 9.28 -1.36
N THR A 9 -18.61 10.42 -0.88
CA THR A 9 -18.14 11.75 -1.30
C THR A 9 -16.91 12.24 -0.53
N GLY A 10 -16.39 11.48 0.42
CA GLY A 10 -15.23 11.85 1.26
C GLY A 10 -13.87 11.58 0.61
N TRP A 11 -13.77 11.49 -0.70
CA TRP A 11 -12.50 11.33 -1.43
C TRP A 11 -11.78 12.68 -1.57
N ASN A 12 -11.58 13.39 -0.45
CA ASN A 12 -10.69 14.54 -0.40
C ASN A 12 -9.28 14.06 -0.05
N TRP A 13 -8.48 13.80 -1.06
CA TRP A 13 -7.06 13.43 -0.96
C TRP A 13 -6.15 14.57 -0.48
N HIS A 14 -6.69 15.74 -0.19
CA HIS A 14 -5.95 16.93 0.24
C HIS A 14 -5.87 17.11 1.77
N GLY A 15 -5.69 16.04 2.54
CA GLY A 15 -5.80 16.15 3.99
C GLY A 15 -4.69 15.53 4.85
N ALA A 16 -3.58 15.07 4.28
CA ALA A 16 -2.50 14.44 5.07
C ALA A 16 -1.29 15.35 5.33
N GLU A 17 -1.38 16.66 5.05
CA GLU A 17 -0.22 17.56 5.18
C GLU A 17 0.14 17.97 6.63
N HIS A 18 -0.66 17.63 7.62
CA HIS A 18 -0.44 18.04 9.02
C HIS A 18 -0.60 16.89 10.01
N LEU A 19 0.22 15.83 9.91
CA LEU A 19 0.26 14.86 11.00
C LEU A 19 1.68 14.41 11.33
N LEU A 20 2.07 14.91 12.50
CA LEU A 20 3.01 14.39 13.45
C LEU A 20 4.49 14.71 13.23
N ALA A 21 4.93 15.71 13.98
CA ALA A 21 6.30 15.74 14.45
C ALA A 21 6.57 14.39 15.17
N PHE A 22 7.41 13.58 14.56
CA PHE A 22 7.91 12.33 15.11
C PHE A 22 8.68 12.63 16.39
N ASP A 23 8.17 12.20 17.55
CA ASP A 23 8.95 12.12 18.78
C ASP A 23 9.42 10.67 18.97
N PRO A 24 10.63 10.32 18.50
CA PRO A 24 11.13 8.96 18.64
C PRO A 24 11.37 8.68 20.11
N ASN A 25 10.82 7.56 20.58
CA ASN A 25 11.21 6.96 21.85
C ASN A 25 12.76 6.98 21.95
N PRO A 26 13.38 7.43 23.07
CA PRO A 26 14.83 7.52 23.22
C PRO A 26 15.60 6.24 22.85
N ARG A 27 14.99 5.07 23.08
CA ARG A 27 15.55 3.78 22.67
C ARG A 27 15.53 3.59 21.14
N GLY A 28 14.49 4.08 20.44
CA GLY A 28 14.43 4.07 18.98
C GLY A 28 15.46 4.99 18.33
N LYS A 29 15.79 6.16 18.96
CA LYS A 29 16.85 7.06 18.47
C LYS A 29 18.24 6.41 18.49
N ALA A 30 18.56 5.71 19.57
CA ALA A 30 19.84 5.01 19.70
C ALA A 30 19.99 3.88 18.66
N LEU A 31 18.93 3.10 18.44
CA LEU A 31 18.88 2.07 17.40
C LEU A 31 19.08 2.65 16.00
N VAL A 32 18.39 3.74 15.64
CA VAL A 32 18.52 4.38 14.33
C VAL A 32 19.96 4.88 14.05
N GLN A 33 20.63 5.44 15.06
CA GLN A 33 22.01 5.95 14.85
C GLN A 33 23.06 4.85 14.72
N THR A 34 22.89 3.71 15.39
CA THR A 34 23.83 2.58 15.32
C THR A 34 23.55 1.65 14.14
N GLU A 35 22.34 1.68 13.56
CA GLU A 35 21.80 0.63 12.69
C GLU A 35 21.43 1.12 11.29
N MET A 36 21.78 2.36 10.88
CA MET A 36 21.61 2.81 9.48
C MET A 36 22.24 1.83 8.46
N GLN A 37 23.28 1.11 8.87
CA GLN A 37 23.91 0.04 8.08
C GLN A 37 23.01 -1.20 7.94
N ASN A 38 22.02 -1.40 8.80
CA ASN A 38 21.17 -2.59 8.83
C ASN A 38 19.86 -2.44 7.99
N TRP A 39 19.60 -1.24 7.43
CA TRP A 39 18.49 -0.99 6.50
C TRP A 39 18.92 -1.07 5.03
N GLU A 40 20.03 -1.75 4.80
CA GLU A 40 20.60 -1.94 3.45
C GLU A 40 19.62 -2.71 2.57
N ILE A 41 19.38 -2.17 1.37
CA ILE A 41 18.55 -2.79 0.35
C ILE A 41 19.41 -3.69 -0.53
N SER A 42 19.02 -4.96 -0.64
CA SER A 42 19.59 -5.89 -1.60
C SER A 42 18.79 -5.82 -2.91
N MET A 43 19.45 -5.43 -3.99
CA MET A 43 18.84 -5.39 -5.33
C MET A 43 19.08 -6.66 -6.15
N LEU A 44 19.67 -7.70 -5.54
CA LEU A 44 20.06 -8.93 -6.24
C LEU A 44 18.89 -9.73 -6.83
N GLY A 45 17.67 -9.55 -6.34
CA GLY A 45 16.47 -10.24 -6.78
C GLY A 45 15.48 -9.38 -7.56
N ALA A 46 15.92 -8.22 -8.09
CA ALA A 46 15.01 -7.32 -8.81
C ALA A 46 14.56 -7.94 -10.14
N GLN A 47 13.26 -8.12 -10.30
CA GLN A 47 12.63 -8.63 -11.52
C GLN A 47 11.47 -7.74 -11.91
N LEU A 48 11.44 -7.31 -13.18
CA LEU A 48 10.24 -6.71 -13.75
C LEU A 48 9.18 -7.80 -13.86
N ALA A 49 8.14 -7.70 -13.07
CA ALA A 49 6.99 -8.58 -13.16
C ALA A 49 6.05 -8.03 -14.23
N ASP A 50 6.03 -8.69 -15.38
CA ASP A 50 5.08 -8.41 -16.45
C ASP A 50 3.81 -9.23 -16.20
N SER A 51 2.69 -8.56 -15.95
CA SER A 51 1.39 -9.21 -15.93
C SER A 51 0.90 -9.41 -17.37
N GLN A 52 1.25 -10.55 -17.96
CA GLN A 52 0.66 -11.10 -19.20
C GLN A 52 0.39 -10.08 -20.32
N GLY A 53 1.46 -9.56 -20.94
CA GLY A 53 1.39 -9.02 -22.31
C GLY A 53 0.81 -7.62 -22.49
N GLU A 54 0.36 -6.94 -21.46
CA GLU A 54 -0.06 -5.54 -21.50
C GLU A 54 0.77 -4.72 -20.50
N LYS A 55 1.12 -3.49 -20.87
CA LYS A 55 2.05 -2.53 -20.24
C LYS A 55 1.83 -2.20 -18.75
N HIS A 56 1.62 -3.16 -17.89
CA HIS A 56 1.47 -2.95 -16.45
C HIS A 56 2.76 -3.31 -15.73
N THR A 57 3.70 -2.37 -15.74
CA THR A 57 4.99 -2.57 -15.09
C THR A 57 4.79 -2.56 -13.57
N SER A 58 4.97 -3.70 -12.95
CA SER A 58 5.29 -3.83 -11.53
C SER A 58 6.71 -4.37 -11.40
N LEU A 59 7.45 -3.89 -10.40
CA LEU A 59 8.77 -4.39 -10.08
C LEU A 59 8.64 -5.22 -8.80
N SER A 60 9.14 -6.44 -8.80
CA SER A 60 9.26 -7.28 -7.59
C SER A 60 10.73 -7.47 -7.24
N VAL A 61 11.05 -7.37 -5.96
CA VAL A 61 12.40 -7.55 -5.42
C VAL A 61 12.31 -8.54 -4.27
N SER A 62 12.82 -9.75 -4.48
CA SER A 62 12.99 -10.74 -3.40
C SER A 62 14.20 -10.40 -2.55
N ASP A 63 14.18 -10.80 -1.27
CA ASP A 63 15.24 -10.53 -0.30
C ASP A 63 15.62 -9.03 -0.26
N PHE A 64 14.59 -8.19 -0.21
CA PHE A 64 14.69 -6.74 -0.34
C PHE A 64 15.61 -6.10 0.71
N LEU A 65 15.47 -6.48 1.97
CA LEU A 65 16.38 -6.05 3.04
C LEU A 65 17.47 -7.10 3.24
N ALA A 66 18.71 -6.66 3.36
CA ALA A 66 19.82 -7.54 3.73
C ALA A 66 19.61 -8.14 5.16
N HIS A 67 19.01 -7.37 6.06
CA HIS A 67 18.76 -7.73 7.45
C HIS A 67 17.31 -7.47 7.87
N PRO A 68 16.31 -8.24 7.36
CA PRO A 68 14.89 -7.97 7.61
C PRO A 68 14.50 -8.09 9.10
N GLN A 69 15.24 -8.85 9.90
CA GLN A 69 15.03 -8.98 11.34
C GLN A 69 15.17 -7.66 12.08
N THR A 70 16.10 -6.80 11.64
CA THR A 70 16.27 -5.45 12.20
C THR A 70 15.00 -4.60 12.02
N ALA A 71 14.34 -4.71 10.86
CA ALA A 71 13.08 -4.02 10.62
C ALA A 71 11.96 -4.53 11.56
N LEU A 72 11.90 -5.84 11.81
CA LEU A 72 10.95 -6.45 12.74
C LEU A 72 11.20 -6.00 14.19
N GLU A 73 12.46 -6.04 14.63
CA GLU A 73 12.84 -5.57 15.97
C GLU A 73 12.50 -4.09 16.15
N PHE A 74 12.83 -3.26 15.16
CA PHE A 74 12.49 -1.84 15.20
C PHE A 74 10.97 -1.63 15.22
N ALA A 75 10.20 -2.35 14.40
CA ALA A 75 8.75 -2.28 14.40
C ALA A 75 8.14 -2.65 15.75
N SER A 76 8.70 -3.67 16.44
CA SER A 76 8.21 -4.11 17.76
C SER A 76 8.34 -3.03 18.87
N LEU A 77 9.22 -2.05 18.66
CA LEU A 77 9.44 -0.93 19.58
C LEU A 77 8.60 0.31 19.23
N GLN A 78 7.89 0.30 18.10
CA GLN A 78 7.14 1.47 17.65
C GLN A 78 5.77 1.56 18.31
N LYS A 79 5.27 2.80 18.42
CA LYS A 79 3.89 3.07 18.81
C LYS A 79 3.03 3.18 17.56
N PHE A 80 2.24 2.16 17.31
CA PHE A 80 1.26 2.16 16.22
C PHE A 80 0.00 2.94 16.61
N ALA A 81 -0.57 3.68 15.65
CA ALA A 81 -1.82 4.42 15.82
C ALA A 81 -2.68 4.37 14.54
N LYS A 82 -3.99 4.58 14.69
CA LYS A 82 -4.87 4.84 13.54
C LYS A 82 -4.55 6.25 13.02
N ILE A 83 -4.10 6.34 11.76
CA ILE A 83 -3.73 7.62 11.14
C ILE A 83 -4.89 8.15 10.29
N THR A 84 -5.54 7.28 9.53
CA THR A 84 -6.66 7.65 8.65
C THR A 84 -7.77 6.60 8.76
N PRO A 85 -9.03 6.99 8.51
CA PRO A 85 -10.14 6.04 8.49
C PRO A 85 -10.12 5.11 7.27
N GLN A 86 -9.35 5.42 6.22
CA GLN A 86 -9.28 4.62 5.01
C GLN A 86 -8.49 3.33 5.22
N TYR A 87 -7.41 3.38 6.01
CA TYR A 87 -6.61 2.20 6.27
C TYR A 87 -7.25 1.35 7.38
N PRO A 88 -7.52 0.05 7.13
CA PRO A 88 -8.20 -0.82 8.10
C PRO A 88 -7.23 -1.37 9.17
N GLY A 89 -6.49 -0.48 9.84
CA GLY A 89 -5.49 -0.88 10.81
C GLY A 89 -4.74 0.27 11.43
N VAL A 90 -3.51 -0.01 11.87
CA VAL A 90 -2.64 0.93 12.57
C VAL A 90 -1.32 1.09 11.82
N ARG A 91 -0.69 2.25 11.97
CA ARG A 91 0.57 2.61 11.32
C ARG A 91 1.55 3.27 12.28
N ALA A 92 2.84 3.13 11.99
CA ALA A 92 3.93 3.87 12.62
C ALA A 92 4.88 4.39 11.52
N ALA A 93 5.26 5.67 11.57
CA ALA A 93 6.10 6.26 10.53
C ALA A 93 7.51 5.67 10.55
N LEU A 94 8.11 5.46 9.38
CA LEU A 94 9.54 5.19 9.28
C LEU A 94 10.36 6.45 9.56
N PRO A 95 11.58 6.32 10.14
CA PRO A 95 12.48 7.44 10.30
C PRO A 95 12.81 8.12 8.96
N ARG A 96 12.87 9.44 8.96
CA ARG A 96 13.16 10.22 7.75
C ARG A 96 14.49 9.82 7.12
N SER A 97 15.52 9.55 7.95
CA SER A 97 16.84 9.10 7.51
C SER A 97 16.80 7.80 6.72
N VAL A 98 15.95 6.84 7.12
CA VAL A 98 15.74 5.59 6.38
C VAL A 98 15.06 5.88 5.05
N CYS A 99 14.02 6.72 5.05
CA CYS A 99 13.33 7.12 3.83
C CYS A 99 14.29 7.77 2.82
N ASP A 100 15.14 8.71 3.27
CA ASP A 100 16.08 9.40 2.40
C ASP A 100 17.14 8.45 1.81
N ALA A 101 17.70 7.55 2.62
CA ALA A 101 18.66 6.54 2.16
C ALA A 101 18.01 5.55 1.17
N TRP A 102 16.76 5.16 1.41
CA TRP A 102 16.02 4.30 0.48
C TRP A 102 15.72 5.00 -0.84
N LEU A 103 15.33 6.28 -0.80
CA LEU A 103 15.11 7.04 -2.02
C LEU A 103 16.38 7.11 -2.88
N GLU A 104 17.53 7.40 -2.28
CA GLU A 104 18.81 7.46 -2.97
C GLU A 104 19.17 6.11 -3.62
N THR A 105 19.07 5.02 -2.86
CA THR A 105 19.41 3.67 -3.33
C THR A 105 18.45 3.17 -4.42
N LEU A 106 17.15 3.44 -4.29
CA LEU A 106 16.12 2.93 -5.20
C LEU A 106 15.96 3.78 -6.46
N TYR A 107 16.40 5.05 -6.42
CA TYR A 107 16.11 6.01 -7.49
C TYR A 107 16.49 5.51 -8.89
N PRO A 108 17.70 4.95 -9.14
CA PRO A 108 18.08 4.48 -10.47
C PRO A 108 17.17 3.35 -10.99
N CYS A 109 16.77 2.44 -10.11
CA CYS A 109 15.89 1.33 -10.47
C CYS A 109 14.45 1.80 -10.74
N LEU A 110 13.96 2.72 -9.91
CA LEU A 110 12.62 3.30 -10.10
C LEU A 110 12.55 4.15 -11.38
N ASP A 111 13.60 4.91 -11.69
CA ASP A 111 13.66 5.69 -12.93
C ASP A 111 13.66 4.77 -14.16
N ALA A 112 14.42 3.69 -14.14
CA ALA A 112 14.45 2.71 -15.21
C ALA A 112 13.08 2.01 -15.41
N ALA A 113 12.37 1.68 -14.31
CA ALA A 113 11.10 0.96 -14.36
C ALA A 113 9.89 1.87 -14.61
N PHE A 114 9.89 3.07 -14.04
CA PHE A 114 8.71 3.95 -13.99
C PHE A 114 8.92 5.32 -14.63
N THR A 115 10.10 5.66 -15.08
CA THR A 115 10.48 6.98 -15.61
C THR A 115 10.21 8.10 -14.59
N ALA A 116 11.27 8.66 -14.02
CA ALA A 116 11.16 9.68 -12.99
C ALA A 116 10.50 10.96 -13.52
N PRO A 117 9.65 11.62 -12.72
CA PRO A 117 9.14 12.95 -13.04
C PRO A 117 10.31 13.96 -13.06
N PRO A 118 10.15 15.11 -13.76
CA PRO A 118 11.27 16.04 -14.01
C PRO A 118 12.00 16.56 -12.78
N LYS A 119 11.32 16.69 -11.64
CA LYS A 119 11.92 17.10 -10.36
C LYS A 119 12.20 15.92 -9.42
N GLY A 120 11.96 14.68 -9.88
CA GLY A 120 12.11 13.48 -9.07
C GLY A 120 10.96 13.22 -8.10
N TRP A 121 11.20 12.32 -7.16
CA TRP A 121 10.26 11.94 -6.11
C TRP A 121 10.70 12.39 -4.73
N ARG A 122 9.73 12.51 -3.82
CA ARG A 122 9.90 12.44 -2.38
C ARG A 122 9.30 11.13 -1.88
N ILE A 123 9.83 10.56 -0.81
CA ILE A 123 9.33 9.33 -0.20
C ILE A 123 8.68 9.60 1.15
N GLU A 124 7.59 8.89 1.42
CA GLU A 124 6.94 8.77 2.72
C GLU A 124 6.69 7.28 2.98
N ALA A 125 7.05 6.78 4.17
CA ALA A 125 6.90 5.36 4.47
C ALA A 125 6.41 5.10 5.89
N TRP A 126 5.64 4.02 6.05
CA TRP A 126 5.08 3.57 7.34
C TRP A 126 5.17 2.07 7.48
N PHE A 127 5.47 1.60 8.68
CA PHE A 127 5.01 0.30 9.12
C PHE A 127 3.50 0.31 9.19
N SER A 128 2.87 -0.74 8.71
CA SER A 128 1.42 -0.86 8.64
C SER A 128 0.99 -2.26 9.05
N ILE A 129 0.01 -2.35 9.93
CA ILE A 129 -0.59 -3.60 10.39
C ILE A 129 -2.09 -3.51 10.19
N VAL A 130 -2.66 -4.44 9.44
CA VAL A 130 -4.12 -4.59 9.32
C VAL A 130 -4.66 -5.19 10.60
N THR A 131 -5.65 -4.56 11.22
CA THR A 131 -6.19 -5.00 12.52
C THR A 131 -7.71 -4.96 12.60
N THR A 132 -8.38 -4.47 11.57
CA THR A 132 -9.84 -4.32 11.59
C THR A 132 -10.50 -5.64 11.20
N PRO A 133 -11.35 -6.26 12.06
CA PRO A 133 -12.14 -7.41 11.67
C PRO A 133 -13.02 -7.13 10.45
N ALA A 134 -13.26 -8.14 9.63
CA ALA A 134 -13.96 -7.99 8.36
C ALA A 134 -15.36 -7.34 8.51
N GLU A 135 -16.10 -7.73 9.53
CA GLU A 135 -17.44 -7.22 9.83
C GLU A 135 -17.47 -5.75 10.27
N GLN A 136 -16.30 -5.19 10.66
CA GLN A 136 -16.15 -3.79 11.06
C GLN A 136 -15.64 -2.90 9.91
N LEU A 137 -15.38 -3.47 8.74
CA LEU A 137 -14.93 -2.69 7.57
C LEU A 137 -16.02 -1.70 7.14
N ILE A 138 -15.64 -0.43 7.07
CA ILE A 138 -16.49 0.59 6.46
C ILE A 138 -16.59 0.35 4.94
N PRO A 139 -17.65 0.83 4.26
CA PRO A 139 -17.88 0.54 2.84
C PRO A 139 -16.65 0.73 1.95
N MET A 140 -15.94 1.85 2.09
CA MET A 140 -14.77 2.14 1.24
C MET A 140 -13.60 1.16 1.40
N GLN A 141 -13.49 0.46 2.53
CA GLN A 141 -12.43 -0.53 2.79
C GLN A 141 -12.71 -1.90 2.15
N ARG A 142 -13.91 -2.09 1.60
CA ARG A 142 -14.35 -3.34 0.97
C ARG A 142 -14.09 -3.37 -0.53
N PHE A 143 -13.59 -2.27 -1.09
CA PHE A 143 -13.31 -2.10 -2.51
C PHE A 143 -11.81 -2.00 -2.79
N PRO A 144 -11.36 -2.45 -3.97
CA PRO A 144 -10.09 -2.01 -4.51
C PRO A 144 -10.04 -0.49 -4.60
N HIS A 145 -8.87 0.09 -4.36
CA HIS A 145 -8.64 1.52 -4.34
C HIS A 145 -7.39 1.90 -5.14
N VAL A 146 -7.19 3.19 -5.33
CA VAL A 146 -5.96 3.79 -5.82
C VAL A 146 -5.37 4.69 -4.74
N ASP A 147 -4.05 4.87 -4.70
CA ASP A 147 -3.38 5.78 -3.76
C ASP A 147 -3.45 7.24 -4.21
N GLY A 148 -3.87 7.46 -5.45
CA GLY A 148 -4.05 8.76 -6.08
C GLY A 148 -4.31 8.60 -7.57
N THR A 149 -4.60 9.72 -8.26
CA THR A 149 -4.83 9.75 -9.71
C THR A 149 -3.60 10.19 -10.50
N ASP A 150 -2.51 10.55 -9.81
CA ASP A 150 -1.26 10.97 -10.43
C ASP A 150 -0.51 9.74 -10.97
N PRO A 151 -0.29 9.63 -12.30
CA PRO A 151 0.37 8.49 -12.91
C PRO A 151 1.87 8.40 -12.58
N ASP A 152 2.47 9.50 -12.10
CA ASP A 152 3.89 9.50 -11.72
C ASP A 152 4.13 9.05 -10.29
N GLN A 153 3.07 8.83 -9.49
CA GLN A 153 3.20 8.29 -8.15
C GLN A 153 3.49 6.79 -8.21
N VAL A 154 4.54 6.36 -7.49
CA VAL A 154 4.87 4.94 -7.31
C VAL A 154 4.60 4.56 -5.85
N ALA A 155 3.96 3.41 -5.65
CA ALA A 155 3.78 2.78 -4.35
C ALA A 155 4.72 1.58 -4.20
N MET A 156 5.16 1.33 -2.97
CA MET A 156 5.92 0.14 -2.58
C MET A 156 5.21 -0.55 -1.43
N MET A 157 5.16 -1.86 -1.50
CA MET A 157 4.72 -2.73 -0.43
C MET A 157 5.82 -3.74 -0.12
N LEU A 158 6.46 -3.63 1.06
CA LEU A 158 7.41 -4.63 1.56
C LEU A 158 6.71 -5.49 2.62
N TYR A 159 6.73 -6.80 2.42
CA TYR A 159 6.07 -7.76 3.31
C TYR A 159 7.06 -8.26 4.38
N LEU A 160 6.71 -8.04 5.65
CA LEU A 160 7.50 -8.44 6.82
C LEU A 160 6.69 -9.37 7.75
N HIS A 161 5.84 -10.19 7.17
CA HIS A 161 4.97 -11.13 7.91
C HIS A 161 5.21 -12.57 7.45
N GLY A 162 4.74 -13.53 8.25
CA GLY A 162 4.82 -14.94 7.91
C GLY A 162 4.04 -15.33 6.65
N THR A 163 4.28 -16.55 6.15
CA THR A 163 3.57 -17.09 5.01
C THR A 163 2.07 -17.24 5.29
N GLY A 164 1.23 -17.00 4.27
CA GLY A 164 -0.21 -17.23 4.38
C GLY A 164 -1.05 -16.02 4.78
N HIS A 165 -0.47 -14.86 5.12
CA HIS A 165 -1.23 -13.65 5.44
C HIS A 165 -1.70 -12.87 4.21
N GLY A 166 -1.29 -13.29 3.01
CA GLY A 166 -1.69 -12.71 1.73
C GLY A 166 -0.87 -11.51 1.28
N GLY A 167 -0.88 -11.26 -0.01
CA GLY A 167 -0.12 -10.20 -0.68
C GLY A 167 -0.97 -8.99 -1.05
N THR A 168 -0.79 -8.50 -2.29
CA THR A 168 -1.56 -7.40 -2.88
C THR A 168 -2.21 -7.87 -4.17
N GLY A 169 -3.52 -7.67 -4.28
CA GLY A 169 -4.27 -7.92 -5.50
C GLY A 169 -4.38 -6.65 -6.35
N PHE A 170 -4.36 -6.81 -7.66
CA PHE A 170 -4.62 -5.78 -8.65
C PHE A 170 -5.89 -6.12 -9.40
N PHE A 171 -6.69 -5.11 -9.74
CA PHE A 171 -8.06 -5.31 -10.16
C PHE A 171 -8.42 -4.48 -11.37
N ARG A 172 -9.39 -5.02 -12.13
CA ARG A 172 -10.11 -4.33 -13.19
C ARG A 172 -11.54 -4.07 -12.74
N HIS A 173 -12.04 -2.85 -12.91
CA HIS A 173 -13.45 -2.54 -12.68
C HIS A 173 -14.29 -3.07 -13.85
N ARG A 174 -15.26 -3.95 -13.57
CA ARG A 174 -16.01 -4.70 -14.62
C ARG A 174 -16.78 -3.78 -15.56
N SER A 175 -17.50 -2.80 -15.00
CA SER A 175 -18.40 -1.94 -15.77
C SER A 175 -17.66 -0.96 -16.69
N THR A 176 -16.44 -0.54 -16.33
CA THR A 176 -15.66 0.43 -17.13
C THR A 176 -14.46 -0.19 -17.84
N GLY A 177 -14.00 -1.36 -17.43
CA GLY A 177 -12.75 -1.96 -17.88
C GLY A 177 -11.48 -1.28 -17.35
N PHE A 178 -11.60 -0.29 -16.47
CA PHE A 178 -10.44 0.44 -15.95
C PHE A 178 -9.66 -0.38 -14.93
N GLU A 179 -8.34 -0.37 -15.07
CA GLU A 179 -7.37 -0.88 -14.10
C GLU A 179 -6.57 0.25 -13.45
N GLU A 180 -6.46 1.39 -14.14
CA GLU A 180 -5.78 2.59 -13.69
C GLU A 180 -6.72 3.78 -13.72
N LEU A 181 -6.63 4.62 -12.69
CA LEU A 181 -7.43 5.83 -12.57
C LEU A 181 -6.56 7.07 -12.70
N THR A 182 -7.00 7.99 -13.55
CA THR A 182 -6.39 9.30 -13.76
C THR A 182 -7.42 10.38 -13.48
N GLU A 183 -7.01 11.64 -13.38
CA GLU A 183 -7.96 12.76 -13.25
C GLU A 183 -9.00 12.77 -14.38
N ALA A 184 -8.61 12.34 -15.58
CA ALA A 184 -9.48 12.34 -16.74
C ALA A 184 -10.58 11.26 -16.67
N ASN A 185 -10.28 10.04 -16.20
CA ASN A 185 -11.24 8.93 -16.18
C ASN A 185 -11.90 8.71 -14.81
N PHE A 186 -11.39 9.30 -13.73
CA PHE A 186 -11.93 9.15 -12.39
C PHE A 186 -13.42 9.52 -12.26
N PRO A 187 -13.93 10.62 -12.88
CA PRO A 187 -15.36 10.92 -12.83
C PRO A 187 -16.24 9.83 -13.44
N ALA A 188 -15.82 9.25 -14.57
CA ALA A 188 -16.54 8.17 -15.24
C ALA A 188 -16.54 6.88 -14.39
N TYR A 189 -15.36 6.52 -13.84
CA TYR A 189 -15.24 5.41 -12.90
C TYR A 189 -16.17 5.55 -11.71
N ARG A 190 -16.15 6.72 -11.05
CA ARG A 190 -16.96 7.01 -9.89
C ARG A 190 -18.46 6.87 -10.19
N ALA A 191 -18.92 7.46 -11.29
CA ALA A 191 -20.32 7.39 -11.70
C ALA A 191 -20.75 5.94 -11.98
N ALA A 192 -19.91 5.14 -12.62
CA ALA A 192 -20.17 3.73 -12.89
C ALA A 192 -20.23 2.93 -11.57
N LEU A 193 -19.26 3.06 -10.68
CA LEU A 193 -19.26 2.35 -9.39
C LEU A 193 -20.47 2.74 -8.51
N GLU A 194 -20.84 4.04 -8.48
CA GLU A 194 -22.05 4.50 -7.77
C GLU A 194 -23.33 3.89 -8.35
N LYS A 195 -23.38 3.70 -9.67
CA LYS A 195 -24.50 3.02 -10.35
C LYS A 195 -24.53 1.53 -9.97
N ASP A 196 -23.41 0.83 -10.09
CA ASP A 196 -23.29 -0.59 -9.79
C ASP A 196 -23.71 -0.87 -8.33
N VAL A 197 -23.24 -0.07 -7.37
CA VAL A 197 -23.62 -0.19 -5.95
C VAL A 197 -25.10 0.13 -5.72
N ARG A 198 -25.69 1.05 -6.49
CA ARG A 198 -27.12 1.36 -6.38
C ARG A 198 -27.99 0.21 -6.87
N GLU A 199 -27.55 -0.50 -7.91
CA GLU A 199 -28.31 -1.59 -8.54
C GLU A 199 -28.14 -2.91 -7.78
N GLU A 200 -26.94 -3.23 -7.31
CA GLU A 200 -26.63 -4.53 -6.72
C GLU A 200 -26.36 -4.50 -5.20
N GLY A 201 -26.23 -3.31 -4.60
CA GLY A 201 -25.95 -3.13 -3.18
C GLY A 201 -24.45 -2.99 -2.87
N LEU A 202 -24.11 -2.87 -1.59
CA LEU A 202 -22.71 -2.88 -1.15
C LEU A 202 -22.15 -4.32 -1.14
N PRO A 203 -20.85 -4.50 -1.43
CA PRO A 203 -20.23 -5.81 -1.25
C PRO A 203 -20.30 -6.24 0.22
N PRO A 204 -20.27 -7.55 0.49
CA PRO A 204 -20.22 -8.06 1.86
C PRO A 204 -19.13 -7.37 2.69
N ALA A 205 -19.31 -7.33 4.02
CA ALA A 205 -18.28 -6.83 4.94
C ALA A 205 -17.13 -7.85 5.02
N ALA A 206 -16.26 -7.82 4.01
CA ALA A 206 -15.12 -8.71 3.85
C ALA A 206 -13.97 -7.99 3.16
N TYR A 207 -12.75 -8.42 3.42
CA TYR A 207 -11.61 -8.04 2.60
C TYR A 207 -11.76 -8.61 1.19
N THR A 208 -11.57 -7.80 0.18
CA THR A 208 -11.70 -8.26 -1.20
C THR A 208 -10.54 -9.19 -1.56
N THR A 209 -10.85 -10.34 -2.15
CA THR A 209 -9.85 -11.32 -2.59
C THR A 209 -9.83 -11.52 -4.09
N ASP A 210 -10.99 -11.67 -4.71
CA ASP A 210 -11.18 -11.87 -6.16
C ASP A 210 -11.79 -10.67 -6.88
N GLY A 211 -12.28 -9.69 -6.10
CA GLY A 211 -12.88 -8.45 -6.60
C GLY A 211 -14.39 -8.53 -6.83
N ALA A 212 -15.03 -9.68 -6.64
CA ALA A 212 -16.47 -9.80 -6.85
C ALA A 212 -17.28 -8.90 -5.88
N PRO A 213 -18.42 -8.36 -6.32
CA PRO A 213 -19.02 -8.53 -7.65
C PRO A 213 -18.52 -7.53 -8.71
N TYR A 214 -17.99 -6.36 -8.34
CA TYR A 214 -17.76 -5.20 -9.23
C TYR A 214 -16.40 -5.20 -9.94
N PHE A 215 -15.47 -6.00 -9.45
CA PHE A 215 -14.12 -6.05 -9.95
C PHE A 215 -13.75 -7.48 -10.34
N GLU A 216 -12.68 -7.57 -11.09
CA GLU A 216 -11.99 -8.80 -11.45
C GLU A 216 -10.55 -8.68 -11.02
N ARG A 217 -10.02 -9.63 -10.27
CA ARG A 217 -8.61 -9.66 -9.95
C ARG A 217 -7.81 -10.11 -11.17
N VAL A 218 -6.95 -9.22 -11.67
CA VAL A 218 -6.11 -9.48 -12.85
C VAL A 218 -4.74 -10.03 -12.48
N TYR A 219 -4.25 -9.67 -11.29
CA TYR A 219 -2.97 -10.15 -10.78
C TYR A 219 -2.96 -10.12 -9.24
N ALA A 220 -2.10 -10.91 -8.62
CA ALA A 220 -1.80 -10.82 -7.20
C ALA A 220 -0.36 -11.21 -6.92
N SER A 221 0.32 -10.45 -6.03
CA SER A 221 1.57 -10.89 -5.41
C SER A 221 1.26 -11.92 -4.32
N GLU A 222 2.22 -12.79 -4.03
CA GLU A 222 2.06 -13.77 -2.96
C GLU A 222 2.24 -13.16 -1.57
N GLY A 223 2.97 -12.05 -1.46
CA GLY A 223 3.30 -11.40 -0.19
C GLY A 223 4.30 -12.23 0.61
N ARG A 224 5.36 -12.71 -0.04
CA ARG A 224 6.43 -13.47 0.61
C ARG A 224 7.19 -12.59 1.58
N PHE A 225 7.67 -13.18 2.66
CA PHE A 225 8.52 -12.48 3.62
C PHE A 225 9.73 -11.86 2.92
N ASN A 226 10.01 -10.60 3.24
CA ASN A 226 11.12 -9.81 2.67
C ASN A 226 11.04 -9.61 1.14
N GLU A 227 9.85 -9.71 0.56
CA GLU A 227 9.57 -9.33 -0.83
C GLU A 227 9.02 -7.90 -0.86
N ALA A 228 9.57 -7.05 -1.72
CA ALA A 228 9.01 -5.74 -2.03
C ALA A 228 8.40 -5.73 -3.43
N ILE A 229 7.21 -5.17 -3.57
CA ILE A 229 6.60 -4.90 -4.86
C ILE A 229 6.45 -3.40 -5.05
N PHE A 230 6.69 -2.93 -6.28
CA PHE A 230 6.52 -1.53 -6.68
C PHE A 230 5.53 -1.46 -7.83
N TYR A 231 4.65 -0.47 -7.81
CA TYR A 231 3.60 -0.30 -8.82
C TYR A 231 3.13 1.15 -8.89
N ARG A 232 2.48 1.53 -9.99
CA ARG A 232 1.86 2.86 -10.11
C ARG A 232 0.74 3.00 -9.08
N GLY A 233 0.78 4.07 -8.26
CA GLY A 233 -0.20 4.31 -7.20
C GLY A 233 -1.63 4.54 -7.72
N ASN A 234 -1.79 4.82 -9.01
CA ASN A 234 -3.08 4.98 -9.67
C ASN A 234 -3.69 3.67 -10.21
N ARG A 235 -3.06 2.50 -9.98
CA ARG A 235 -3.65 1.18 -10.26
C ARG A 235 -4.64 0.79 -9.18
N LEU A 236 -5.77 0.21 -9.59
CA LEU A 236 -6.74 -0.37 -8.67
C LEU A 236 -6.13 -1.58 -7.96
N HIS A 237 -5.98 -1.48 -6.65
CA HIS A 237 -5.37 -2.52 -5.84
C HIS A 237 -6.01 -2.64 -4.45
N SER A 238 -5.76 -3.76 -3.79
CA SER A 238 -6.14 -3.98 -2.39
C SER A 238 -5.22 -5.02 -1.74
N GLY A 239 -5.03 -4.91 -0.42
CA GLY A 239 -4.42 -5.99 0.35
C GLY A 239 -5.32 -7.22 0.35
N ILE A 240 -4.76 -8.38 -0.02
CA ILE A 240 -5.42 -9.68 0.17
C ILE A 240 -5.09 -10.11 1.60
N ILE A 241 -6.11 -10.17 2.45
CA ILE A 241 -5.94 -10.53 3.87
C ILE A 241 -6.47 -11.94 4.06
N VAL A 242 -5.62 -12.84 4.55
CA VAL A 242 -5.94 -14.26 4.71
C VAL A 242 -5.68 -14.69 6.15
N GLY A 243 -6.69 -15.32 6.75
CA GLY A 243 -6.62 -15.84 8.13
C GLY A 243 -6.73 -14.77 9.21
N ASP A 244 -7.27 -15.17 10.36
CA ASP A 244 -7.50 -14.27 11.50
C ASP A 244 -6.18 -13.81 12.16
N GLU A 245 -5.13 -14.62 12.06
CA GLU A 245 -3.80 -14.25 12.59
C GLU A 245 -3.22 -13.02 11.90
N ALA A 246 -3.57 -12.80 10.61
CA ALA A 246 -3.15 -11.61 9.87
C ALA A 246 -3.62 -10.30 10.55
N LEU A 247 -4.72 -10.35 11.31
CA LEU A 247 -5.31 -9.19 12.00
C LEU A 247 -4.71 -8.93 13.38
N SER A 248 -3.73 -9.70 13.83
CA SER A 248 -3.05 -9.46 15.10
C SER A 248 -2.39 -8.08 15.11
N PRO A 249 -2.57 -7.27 16.17
CA PRO A 249 -1.88 -5.98 16.31
C PRO A 249 -0.40 -6.12 16.70
N ASP A 250 0.04 -7.33 17.02
CA ASP A 250 1.44 -7.64 17.33
C ASP A 250 2.25 -7.65 16.02
N PRO A 251 3.23 -6.75 15.83
CA PRO A 251 4.02 -6.69 14.61
C PRO A 251 4.81 -7.96 14.28
N LEU A 252 5.04 -8.84 15.29
CA LEU A 252 5.74 -10.12 15.09
C LEU A 252 4.80 -11.26 14.70
N LYS A 253 3.48 -11.05 14.75
CA LYS A 253 2.47 -12.08 14.46
C LYS A 253 1.54 -11.67 13.32
N GLY A 254 1.10 -10.41 13.32
CA GLY A 254 0.15 -9.90 12.35
C GLY A 254 0.77 -9.66 10.97
N ARG A 255 -0.05 -9.20 10.05
CA ARG A 255 0.38 -8.83 8.70
C ARG A 255 1.11 -7.49 8.72
N LEU A 256 2.37 -7.51 9.17
CA LEU A 256 3.24 -6.35 9.13
C LEU A 256 3.74 -6.12 7.70
N THR A 257 3.60 -4.90 7.22
CA THR A 257 4.17 -4.42 5.95
C THR A 257 4.85 -3.07 6.14
N ILE A 258 5.78 -2.72 5.25
CA ILE A 258 6.17 -1.32 5.06
C ILE A 258 5.52 -0.84 3.78
N ASN A 259 4.71 0.21 3.90
CA ASN A 259 4.08 0.88 2.77
C ASN A 259 4.84 2.18 2.52
N ALA A 260 5.44 2.33 1.34
CA ALA A 260 6.09 3.57 0.94
C ALA A 260 5.44 4.17 -0.30
N PHE A 261 5.41 5.49 -0.35
CA PHE A 261 4.85 6.26 -1.46
C PHE A 261 5.91 7.21 -1.98
N PHE A 262 6.29 7.02 -3.24
CA PHE A 262 7.17 7.91 -3.99
C PHE A 262 6.28 8.89 -4.73
N ARG A 263 6.16 10.10 -4.17
CA ARG A 263 5.31 11.15 -4.71
C ARG A 263 6.13 12.10 -5.57
N PRO A 264 5.65 12.46 -6.78
CA PRO A 264 6.35 13.41 -7.64
C PRO A 264 6.49 14.77 -6.94
N ILE A 265 7.65 15.39 -7.10
CA ILE A 265 7.90 16.78 -6.70
C ILE A 265 7.34 17.67 -7.82
N ARG A 266 6.40 18.54 -7.49
CA ARG A 266 5.74 19.47 -8.43
C ARG A 266 6.30 20.89 -8.33
#